data_5744525e3874f98163245c048543afa3
#
_entry.id   5744525e3874f98163245c048543afa3
#
_cell.length_a   1.000
_cell.length_b   1.000
_cell.length_c   1.000
_cell.angle_alpha   90.00
_cell.angle_beta   90.00
_cell.angle_gamma   90.00
#
_symmetry.space_group_name_H-M   'P 1'
#
loop_
_entity.id
_entity.type
_entity.pdbx_description
1 polymer ?
#
loop_
_entity_poly.entity_id
_entity_poly.type
_entity_poly.pdbx_seq_one_letter_code
_entity_poly.pdbx_strand_id
1 'polypeptide(L)'
;MNELIETSMKRHPYRLPLFALSCLFLHGCCTKAPPLDLPSEQNPEEQKAEEKWSVEFEENFSSLEVGSEPENLFILDGAYAVSQEKNDKRLTLPGSPVGDFGLLFGPRVREKSLSLSFSFLATKKGRRLPALAAGLGGVRSYRFRLNAATKQIILSRQDVEIGREVYQLESGDWCRVRFQALPGDGENTRIRLKLWKRGEEEPEKWLFDEVDPSAFAGGKCALWGYPYAGTPIHFDDLKIESKAL
;
A
#
# COMPACT_ATOMS: atom_id res chain seq x y z
N MET A 1 31.60 46.24 18.35
CA MET A 1 32.71 45.62 19.05
C MET A 1 32.65 44.17 18.63
N ASN A 2 33.15 43.88 17.44
CA ASN A 2 34.37 43.12 17.10
C ASN A 2 34.30 41.69 17.68
N GLU A 3 34.47 40.60 16.94
CA GLU A 3 35.48 40.29 15.94
C GLU A 3 35.07 39.15 15.00
N LEU A 4 35.44 39.30 13.76
CA LEU A 4 35.58 38.31 12.72
C LEU A 4 36.79 37.38 12.98
N ILE A 5 36.66 36.08 12.73
CA ILE A 5 37.82 35.23 12.46
C ILE A 5 37.55 34.45 11.15
N GLU A 6 38.23 34.92 10.11
CA GLU A 6 38.60 34.15 8.92
C GLU A 6 39.77 33.22 9.21
N THR A 7 39.73 32.00 8.67
CA THR A 7 40.93 31.19 8.40
C THR A 7 40.70 30.33 7.16
N SER A 8 41.09 30.80 6.04
CA SER A 8 42.29 30.50 5.25
C SER A 8 42.44 29.08 4.71
N MET A 9 42.25 29.01 3.39
CA MET A 9 42.59 27.90 2.49
C MET A 9 44.07 27.51 2.55
N LYS A 10 44.39 26.22 2.47
CA LYS A 10 45.65 25.71 1.92
C LYS A 10 45.41 24.63 0.89
N ARG A 11 45.64 24.95 -0.36
CA ARG A 11 45.80 24.04 -1.50
C ARG A 11 47.26 23.50 -1.47
N HIS A 12 47.40 22.19 -1.66
CA HIS A 12 48.71 21.61 -2.00
C HIS A 12 48.58 20.86 -3.34
N PRO A 13 49.52 21.12 -4.27
CA PRO A 13 49.59 20.41 -5.53
C PRO A 13 50.57 19.24 -5.44
N TYR A 14 50.17 18.04 -5.82
CA TYR A 14 51.10 16.94 -6.06
C TYR A 14 51.34 16.76 -7.55
N ARG A 15 52.64 16.80 -7.87
CA ARG A 15 53.27 16.62 -9.18
C ARG A 15 53.31 15.13 -9.54
N LEU A 16 53.04 14.84 -10.81
CA LEU A 16 53.37 13.58 -11.48
C LEU A 16 54.91 13.50 -11.70
N PRO A 17 55.47 12.30 -11.77
CA PRO A 17 56.63 12.04 -12.60
C PRO A 17 56.27 11.19 -13.81
N LEU A 18 56.69 11.71 -14.96
CA LEU A 18 56.85 11.02 -16.22
C LEU A 18 57.95 9.98 -16.09
N PHE A 19 57.74 8.75 -16.51
CA PHE A 19 58.81 7.84 -16.90
C PHE A 19 58.65 7.40 -18.34
N ALA A 20 59.68 7.67 -19.11
CA ALA A 20 59.84 7.36 -20.51
C ALA A 20 60.42 5.96 -20.73
N LEU A 21 59.86 5.30 -21.66
CA LEU A 21 60.45 4.62 -22.81
C LEU A 21 61.63 3.63 -22.60
N SER A 22 61.43 2.38 -22.91
CA SER A 22 62.43 1.62 -23.68
C SER A 22 61.74 0.48 -24.48
N CYS A 23 61.81 0.59 -25.82
CA CYS A 23 61.51 -0.47 -26.76
C CYS A 23 62.65 -1.50 -26.80
N LEU A 24 62.31 -2.78 -26.72
CA LEU A 24 63.18 -3.84 -27.20
C LEU A 24 62.31 -4.84 -28.00
N PHE A 25 62.54 -4.84 -29.31
CA PHE A 25 62.06 -5.84 -30.24
C PHE A 25 62.83 -7.16 -30.05
N LEU A 26 62.14 -8.24 -29.75
CA LEU A 26 62.63 -9.57 -29.99
C LEU A 26 61.58 -10.39 -30.74
N HIS A 27 61.95 -10.77 -31.96
CA HIS A 27 61.26 -11.73 -32.79
C HIS A 27 61.37 -13.14 -32.19
N GLY A 28 60.26 -13.82 -32.01
CA GLY A 28 60.24 -15.21 -31.54
C GLY A 28 58.96 -15.92 -31.97
N CYS A 29 59.14 -16.70 -33.00
CA CYS A 29 58.40 -17.92 -33.46
C CYS A 29 56.97 -18.17 -33.00
N CYS A 30 56.06 -18.18 -33.95
CA CYS A 30 54.73 -18.77 -33.89
C CYS A 30 54.75 -20.25 -33.51
N THR A 31 54.14 -20.63 -32.40
CA THR A 31 53.48 -21.93 -32.23
C THR A 31 52.03 -21.68 -31.84
N LYS A 32 51.09 -22.08 -32.70
CA LYS A 32 49.64 -22.07 -32.42
C LYS A 32 49.38 -23.03 -31.28
N ALA A 33 48.98 -22.50 -30.12
CA ALA A 33 48.31 -23.25 -29.06
C ALA A 33 46.80 -23.37 -29.42
N PRO A 34 46.15 -24.51 -29.12
CA PRO A 34 44.71 -24.64 -29.33
C PRO A 34 43.94 -23.66 -28.41
N PRO A 35 42.73 -23.21 -28.80
CA PRO A 35 41.93 -22.34 -27.99
C PRO A 35 41.52 -23.08 -26.72
N LEU A 36 41.91 -22.52 -25.57
CA LEU A 36 41.33 -22.85 -24.28
C LEU A 36 39.87 -22.36 -24.32
N ASP A 37 38.94 -23.31 -24.32
CA ASP A 37 37.56 -23.04 -23.98
C ASP A 37 37.50 -22.46 -22.56
N LEU A 38 37.52 -21.14 -22.46
CA LEU A 38 37.07 -20.44 -21.26
C LEU A 38 35.59 -20.75 -21.09
N PRO A 39 35.16 -21.20 -19.91
CA PRO A 39 33.75 -21.26 -19.60
C PRO A 39 33.18 -19.85 -19.83
N SER A 40 32.18 -19.75 -20.69
CA SER A 40 31.39 -18.52 -20.84
C SER A 40 31.01 -18.05 -19.46
N GLU A 41 31.50 -16.89 -19.06
CA GLU A 41 30.91 -16.14 -17.94
C GLU A 41 29.43 -16.00 -18.26
N GLN A 42 28.64 -16.88 -17.66
CA GLN A 42 27.22 -16.68 -17.55
C GLN A 42 27.08 -15.38 -16.74
N ASN A 43 26.78 -14.32 -17.47
CA ASN A 43 26.30 -13.07 -16.90
C ASN A 43 25.17 -13.42 -15.92
N PRO A 44 25.32 -13.21 -14.61
CA PRO A 44 24.21 -13.32 -13.70
C PRO A 44 23.36 -12.04 -13.84
N GLU A 45 22.69 -11.87 -14.98
CA GLU A 45 21.40 -11.22 -14.94
C GLU A 45 20.52 -12.17 -14.14
N GLU A 46 20.63 -12.08 -12.83
CA GLU A 46 19.65 -12.55 -11.89
C GLU A 46 18.30 -12.12 -12.46
N GLN A 47 17.58 -13.07 -13.01
CA GLN A 47 16.15 -12.97 -13.21
C GLN A 47 15.58 -12.70 -11.80
N LYS A 48 15.51 -11.42 -11.46
CA LYS A 48 14.69 -10.94 -10.35
C LYS A 48 13.28 -11.35 -10.72
N ALA A 49 12.90 -12.56 -10.31
CA ALA A 49 11.56 -13.07 -10.51
C ALA A 49 10.66 -11.96 -10.03
N GLU A 50 9.84 -11.40 -10.90
CA GLU A 50 8.84 -10.42 -10.50
C GLU A 50 7.99 -11.11 -9.44
N GLU A 51 8.28 -10.80 -8.18
CA GLU A 51 7.60 -11.36 -7.03
C GLU A 51 6.13 -10.98 -7.13
N LYS A 52 5.35 -11.92 -7.64
CA LYS A 52 3.95 -11.74 -8.00
C LYS A 52 3.09 -11.70 -6.75
N TRP A 53 2.17 -10.74 -6.69
CA TRP A 53 1.11 -10.71 -5.70
C TRP A 53 0.20 -11.95 -5.87
N SER A 54 -0.09 -12.64 -4.77
CA SER A 54 -0.99 -13.80 -4.70
C SER A 54 -2.29 -13.41 -4.01
N VAL A 55 -3.42 -13.83 -4.58
CA VAL A 55 -4.74 -13.58 -3.98
C VAL A 55 -4.92 -14.47 -2.75
N GLU A 56 -5.20 -13.87 -1.61
CA GLU A 56 -5.48 -14.53 -0.34
C GLU A 56 -7.00 -14.57 -0.03
N PHE A 57 -7.75 -13.61 -0.53
CA PHE A 57 -9.19 -13.48 -0.34
C PHE A 57 -9.80 -12.61 -1.42
N GLU A 58 -10.99 -12.99 -1.91
CA GLU A 58 -11.78 -12.19 -2.84
C GLU A 58 -13.27 -12.42 -2.57
N GLU A 59 -14.06 -11.33 -2.53
CA GLU A 59 -15.51 -11.37 -2.34
C GLU A 59 -16.17 -10.17 -3.03
N ASN A 60 -17.10 -10.46 -3.94
CA ASN A 60 -17.89 -9.47 -4.69
C ASN A 60 -19.40 -9.57 -4.42
N PHE A 61 -19.78 -10.41 -3.46
CA PHE A 61 -21.14 -10.61 -2.99
C PHE A 61 -22.15 -11.12 -4.03
N SER A 62 -21.78 -11.32 -5.29
CA SER A 62 -22.69 -11.63 -6.39
C SER A 62 -23.39 -12.99 -6.22
N SER A 63 -22.76 -13.96 -5.57
CA SER A 63 -23.28 -15.30 -5.31
C SER A 63 -24.12 -15.41 -4.04
N LEU A 64 -24.10 -14.39 -3.17
CA LEU A 64 -24.74 -14.44 -1.87
C LEU A 64 -26.23 -14.06 -1.94
N GLU A 65 -27.01 -14.50 -0.94
CA GLU A 65 -28.43 -14.18 -0.82
C GLU A 65 -28.62 -12.74 -0.32
N VAL A 66 -29.58 -12.01 -0.90
CA VAL A 66 -29.95 -10.67 -0.45
C VAL A 66 -30.54 -10.73 0.96
N GLY A 67 -30.05 -9.88 1.85
CA GLY A 67 -30.44 -9.85 3.25
C GLY A 67 -29.57 -10.75 4.14
N SER A 68 -28.72 -11.62 3.58
CA SER A 68 -27.81 -12.46 4.38
C SER A 68 -26.64 -11.67 4.93
N GLU A 69 -26.14 -12.11 6.09
CA GLU A 69 -24.84 -11.76 6.61
C GLU A 69 -23.81 -12.74 6.01
N PRO A 70 -22.73 -12.26 5.34
CA PRO A 70 -21.76 -13.15 4.73
C PRO A 70 -20.95 -13.92 5.79
N GLU A 71 -20.96 -15.26 5.72
CA GLU A 71 -20.27 -16.14 6.67
C GLU A 71 -18.73 -15.99 6.67
N ASN A 72 -18.15 -15.52 5.57
CA ASN A 72 -16.72 -15.29 5.41
C ASN A 72 -16.24 -13.94 6.00
N LEU A 73 -17.15 -13.14 6.56
CA LEU A 73 -16.88 -11.92 7.29
C LEU A 73 -17.10 -12.13 8.80
N PHE A 74 -16.23 -11.58 9.62
CA PHE A 74 -16.40 -11.58 11.07
C PHE A 74 -16.85 -10.18 11.52
N ILE A 75 -18.16 -10.01 11.68
CA ILE A 75 -18.75 -8.74 12.10
C ILE A 75 -18.49 -8.55 13.59
N LEU A 76 -17.83 -7.43 13.92
CA LEU A 76 -17.53 -7.02 15.30
C LEU A 76 -18.72 -6.25 15.87
N ASP A 77 -19.30 -5.37 15.08
CA ASP A 77 -20.51 -4.59 15.38
C ASP A 77 -21.11 -4.05 14.09
N GLY A 78 -22.43 -3.86 14.07
CA GLY A 78 -23.18 -3.33 12.94
C GLY A 78 -24.01 -4.38 12.19
N ALA A 79 -25.07 -3.93 11.55
CA ALA A 79 -25.97 -4.79 10.79
C ALA A 79 -25.57 -4.88 9.31
N TYR A 80 -24.36 -5.37 9.05
CA TYR A 80 -23.91 -5.60 7.69
C TYR A 80 -24.70 -6.72 7.02
N ALA A 81 -25.24 -6.47 5.84
CA ALA A 81 -25.95 -7.48 5.07
C ALA A 81 -25.77 -7.25 3.56
N VAL A 82 -25.93 -8.30 2.79
CA VAL A 82 -25.96 -8.22 1.33
C VAL A 82 -27.21 -7.44 0.90
N SER A 83 -27.03 -6.41 0.12
CA SER A 83 -28.12 -5.68 -0.54
C SER A 83 -27.97 -5.75 -2.06
N GLN A 84 -29.03 -5.46 -2.77
CA GLN A 84 -29.04 -5.44 -4.22
C GLN A 84 -29.65 -4.14 -4.74
N GLU A 85 -29.00 -3.55 -5.72
CA GLU A 85 -29.54 -2.47 -6.52
C GLU A 85 -29.42 -2.84 -7.99
N LYS A 86 -30.56 -2.93 -8.68
CA LYS A 86 -30.67 -3.51 -10.04
C LYS A 86 -30.12 -4.95 -10.04
N ASN A 87 -29.00 -5.20 -10.72
CA ASN A 87 -28.36 -6.52 -10.79
C ASN A 87 -27.02 -6.56 -10.02
N ASP A 88 -26.71 -5.52 -9.26
CA ASP A 88 -25.46 -5.38 -8.53
C ASP A 88 -25.67 -5.67 -7.05
N LYS A 89 -25.05 -6.74 -6.54
CA LYS A 89 -25.07 -7.10 -5.13
C LYS A 89 -23.84 -6.56 -4.44
N ARG A 90 -23.99 -6.13 -3.20
CA ARG A 90 -22.95 -5.48 -2.42
C ARG A 90 -23.20 -5.64 -0.93
N LEU A 91 -22.16 -5.53 -0.12
CA LEU A 91 -22.29 -5.45 1.32
C LEU A 91 -22.79 -4.06 1.72
N THR A 92 -23.79 -3.98 2.56
CA THR A 92 -24.36 -2.71 3.04
C THR A 92 -24.34 -2.64 4.54
N LEU A 93 -23.75 -1.57 5.06
CA LEU A 93 -23.97 -1.11 6.42
C LEU A 93 -25.11 -0.08 6.39
N PRO A 94 -26.28 -0.36 6.98
CA PRO A 94 -27.42 0.56 6.94
C PRO A 94 -27.11 1.86 7.71
N GLY A 95 -27.88 2.89 7.38
CA GLY A 95 -27.85 4.12 8.16
C GLY A 95 -28.28 3.86 9.59
N SER A 96 -27.51 4.36 10.55
CA SER A 96 -27.70 4.19 11.98
C SER A 96 -27.50 5.52 12.71
N PRO A 97 -28.04 5.69 13.92
CA PRO A 97 -27.49 6.70 14.83
C PRO A 97 -25.97 6.51 14.96
N VAL A 98 -25.26 7.57 15.29
CA VAL A 98 -23.78 7.60 15.36
C VAL A 98 -23.23 6.35 16.05
N GLY A 99 -22.36 5.62 15.37
CA GLY A 99 -21.71 4.40 15.84
C GLY A 99 -20.41 4.13 15.08
N ASP A 100 -19.61 3.25 15.63
CA ASP A 100 -18.35 2.75 15.06
C ASP A 100 -18.56 1.26 14.77
N PHE A 101 -18.93 0.96 13.55
CA PHE A 101 -19.33 -0.39 13.13
C PHE A 101 -18.20 -1.01 12.33
N GLY A 102 -17.73 -2.18 12.76
CA GLY A 102 -16.54 -2.81 12.19
C GLY A 102 -16.68 -4.28 11.88
N LEU A 103 -15.90 -4.75 10.94
CA LEU A 103 -15.75 -6.15 10.59
C LEU A 103 -14.30 -6.51 10.27
N LEU A 104 -13.97 -7.79 10.42
CA LEU A 104 -12.71 -8.41 10.00
C LEU A 104 -13.00 -9.42 8.89
N PHE A 105 -12.06 -9.57 7.97
CA PHE A 105 -12.21 -10.52 6.87
C PHE A 105 -10.87 -11.05 6.36
N GLY A 106 -10.96 -12.10 5.55
CA GLY A 106 -9.83 -12.79 4.97
C GLY A 106 -8.97 -13.57 5.99
N PRO A 107 -7.91 -14.20 5.52
CA PRO A 107 -6.99 -14.96 6.36
C PRO A 107 -6.11 -14.03 7.20
N ARG A 108 -5.45 -14.61 8.20
CA ARG A 108 -4.38 -13.92 8.93
C ARG A 108 -3.07 -14.07 8.16
N VAL A 109 -2.71 -13.05 7.39
CA VAL A 109 -1.44 -12.99 6.66
C VAL A 109 -0.33 -12.50 7.60
N ARG A 110 0.81 -13.18 7.64
CA ARG A 110 1.99 -12.83 8.46
C ARG A 110 3.26 -12.91 7.63
N GLU A 111 4.27 -12.14 8.01
CA GLU A 111 5.61 -12.17 7.40
C GLU A 111 5.59 -12.02 5.88
N LYS A 112 4.68 -11.17 5.39
CA LYS A 112 4.48 -10.87 3.98
C LYS A 112 4.09 -9.41 3.81
N SER A 113 4.34 -8.89 2.64
CA SER A 113 3.66 -7.68 2.18
C SER A 113 2.18 -7.95 2.02
N LEU A 114 1.34 -6.99 2.37
CA LEU A 114 -0.12 -7.11 2.34
C LEU A 114 -0.73 -5.96 1.56
N SER A 115 -1.64 -6.29 0.66
CA SER A 115 -2.41 -5.33 -0.13
C SER A 115 -3.90 -5.60 0.04
N LEU A 116 -4.64 -4.61 0.48
CA LEU A 116 -6.09 -4.60 0.53
C LEU A 116 -6.62 -3.69 -0.57
N SER A 117 -7.53 -4.18 -1.39
CA SER A 117 -8.32 -3.36 -2.31
C SER A 117 -9.80 -3.63 -2.11
N PHE A 118 -10.61 -2.60 -2.30
CA PHE A 118 -12.07 -2.68 -2.25
C PHE A 118 -12.69 -1.46 -2.92
N SER A 119 -13.98 -1.54 -3.19
CA SER A 119 -14.81 -0.41 -3.63
C SER A 119 -15.77 -0.02 -2.52
N PHE A 120 -16.07 1.27 -2.40
CA PHE A 120 -17.13 1.76 -1.50
C PHE A 120 -17.94 2.86 -2.14
N LEU A 121 -19.18 2.99 -1.65
CA LEU A 121 -20.10 4.05 -2.03
C LEU A 121 -20.70 4.66 -0.76
N ALA A 122 -20.61 5.98 -0.66
CA ALA A 122 -21.21 6.75 0.42
C ALA A 122 -22.02 7.90 -0.15
N THR A 123 -23.27 8.05 0.31
CA THR A 123 -24.18 9.07 -0.20
C THR A 123 -24.52 10.09 0.87
N LYS A 124 -24.43 11.35 0.51
CA LYS A 124 -24.76 12.49 1.36
C LYS A 124 -26.26 12.63 1.55
N LYS A 125 -26.69 12.90 2.78
CA LYS A 125 -28.06 13.34 3.10
C LYS A 125 -28.03 14.66 3.88
N GLY A 126 -28.44 15.71 3.23
CA GLY A 126 -28.28 17.06 3.79
C GLY A 126 -26.79 17.43 3.92
N ARG A 127 -26.34 17.73 5.14
CA ARG A 127 -24.92 18.01 5.42
C ARG A 127 -24.13 16.78 5.85
N ARG A 128 -24.76 15.62 5.99
CA ARG A 128 -24.17 14.40 6.54
C ARG A 128 -23.66 13.53 5.42
N LEU A 129 -22.37 13.32 5.35
CA LEU A 129 -21.68 12.34 4.50
C LEU A 129 -20.95 11.40 5.44
N PRO A 130 -21.20 10.08 5.39
CA PRO A 130 -20.61 9.14 6.32
C PRO A 130 -19.08 9.07 6.16
N ALA A 131 -18.41 8.72 7.24
CA ALA A 131 -17.00 8.40 7.26
C ALA A 131 -16.81 6.88 7.17
N LEU A 132 -15.62 6.46 6.78
CA LEU A 132 -15.22 5.06 6.77
C LEU A 132 -13.73 4.92 7.14
N ALA A 133 -13.32 3.71 7.48
CA ALA A 133 -11.93 3.36 7.68
C ALA A 133 -11.65 1.95 7.16
N ALA A 134 -10.39 1.67 6.85
CA ALA A 134 -9.92 0.31 6.60
C ALA A 134 -8.56 0.08 7.27
N GLY A 135 -8.29 -1.17 7.62
CA GLY A 135 -7.10 -1.57 8.37
C GLY A 135 -6.39 -2.79 7.82
N LEU A 136 -5.09 -2.79 7.99
CA LEU A 136 -4.18 -3.91 7.71
C LEU A 136 -3.57 -4.39 9.02
N GLY A 137 -3.59 -5.71 9.28
CA GLY A 137 -3.00 -6.28 10.49
C GLY A 137 -3.96 -6.35 11.69
N GLY A 138 -5.27 -6.30 11.45
CA GLY A 138 -6.32 -6.36 12.48
C GLY A 138 -6.76 -4.98 12.96
N VAL A 139 -7.40 -4.94 14.15
CA VAL A 139 -8.03 -3.71 14.67
C VAL A 139 -7.03 -2.69 15.22
N ARG A 140 -5.82 -3.10 15.57
CA ARG A 140 -4.81 -2.28 16.27
C ARG A 140 -3.50 -2.13 15.49
N SER A 141 -3.53 -2.20 14.17
CA SER A 141 -2.36 -2.01 13.34
C SER A 141 -2.52 -0.76 12.47
N TYR A 142 -2.12 -0.82 11.21
CA TYR A 142 -2.29 0.32 10.30
C TYR A 142 -3.74 0.51 9.91
N ARG A 143 -4.21 1.75 9.99
CA ARG A 143 -5.58 2.13 9.64
C ARG A 143 -5.58 3.49 8.95
N PHE A 144 -6.28 3.61 7.84
CA PHE A 144 -6.69 4.93 7.39
C PHE A 144 -8.13 5.18 7.75
N ARG A 145 -8.46 6.44 8.03
CA ARG A 145 -9.83 6.92 8.23
C ARG A 145 -10.13 8.08 7.29
N LEU A 146 -11.10 7.88 6.41
CA LEU A 146 -11.65 8.94 5.57
C LEU A 146 -12.76 9.64 6.33
N ASN A 147 -12.53 10.89 6.71
CA ASN A 147 -13.51 11.75 7.35
C ASN A 147 -14.02 12.77 6.34
N ALA A 148 -15.17 12.49 5.75
CA ALA A 148 -15.78 13.34 4.74
C ALA A 148 -16.21 14.72 5.27
N ALA A 149 -16.55 14.85 6.56
CA ALA A 149 -16.96 16.11 7.17
C ALA A 149 -15.80 17.11 7.27
N THR A 150 -14.59 16.63 7.54
CA THR A 150 -13.37 17.44 7.60
C THR A 150 -12.58 17.44 6.30
N LYS A 151 -13.03 16.67 5.29
CA LYS A 151 -12.35 16.47 4.00
C LYS A 151 -10.89 16.00 4.19
N GLN A 152 -10.69 15.02 5.07
CA GLN A 152 -9.37 14.53 5.42
C GLN A 152 -9.34 13.01 5.41
N ILE A 153 -8.19 12.48 5.01
CA ILE A 153 -7.80 11.10 5.32
C ILE A 153 -6.66 11.17 6.33
N ILE A 154 -6.79 10.40 7.38
CA ILE A 154 -5.77 10.25 8.42
C ILE A 154 -5.26 8.82 8.37
N LEU A 155 -3.96 8.66 8.23
CA LEU A 155 -3.26 7.40 8.37
C LEU A 155 -2.72 7.28 9.79
N SER A 156 -2.96 6.15 10.44
CA SER A 156 -2.53 5.92 11.83
C SER A 156 -2.08 4.48 12.05
N ARG A 157 -1.30 4.27 13.10
CA ARG A 157 -0.98 2.97 13.68
C ARG A 157 -1.27 3.01 15.18
N GLN A 158 -2.10 2.09 15.68
CA GLN A 158 -2.50 2.05 17.10
C GLN A 158 -3.01 3.42 17.62
N ASP A 159 -3.80 4.10 16.79
CA ASP A 159 -4.33 5.46 17.04
C ASP A 159 -3.29 6.60 17.05
N VAL A 160 -2.00 6.31 16.82
CA VAL A 160 -0.98 7.33 16.59
C VAL A 160 -0.99 7.73 15.12
N GLU A 161 -1.18 9.01 14.84
CA GLU A 161 -1.18 9.56 13.48
C GLU A 161 0.21 9.44 12.85
N ILE A 162 0.26 8.90 11.63
CA ILE A 162 1.47 8.80 10.78
C ILE A 162 1.44 9.90 9.73
N GLY A 163 0.26 10.17 9.16
CA GLY A 163 0.11 11.17 8.10
C GLY A 163 -1.33 11.62 7.94
N ARG A 164 -1.50 12.78 7.29
CA ARG A 164 -2.80 13.40 7.02
C ARG A 164 -2.79 14.07 5.67
N GLU A 165 -3.83 13.79 4.86
CA GLU A 165 -4.02 14.39 3.56
C GLU A 165 -5.42 14.97 3.39
N VAL A 166 -5.52 16.01 2.58
CA VAL A 166 -6.81 16.57 2.18
C VAL A 166 -7.41 15.70 1.10
N TYR A 167 -8.63 15.22 1.32
CA TYR A 167 -9.35 14.42 0.34
C TYR A 167 -10.83 14.76 0.35
N GLN A 168 -11.35 15.19 -0.79
CA GLN A 168 -12.77 15.47 -0.95
C GLN A 168 -13.45 14.27 -1.58
N LEU A 169 -14.26 13.57 -0.79
CA LEU A 169 -15.09 12.47 -1.28
C LEU A 169 -16.29 13.02 -2.05
N GLU A 170 -16.48 12.54 -3.28
CA GLU A 170 -17.68 12.83 -4.06
C GLU A 170 -18.83 11.93 -3.61
N SER A 171 -20.00 12.56 -3.39
CA SER A 171 -21.18 11.87 -2.88
C SER A 171 -21.88 11.10 -3.98
N GLY A 172 -22.13 9.82 -3.77
CA GLY A 172 -22.90 8.98 -4.68
C GLY A 172 -22.06 8.34 -5.80
N ASP A 173 -20.74 8.57 -5.80
CA ASP A 173 -19.82 7.87 -6.69
C ASP A 173 -19.16 6.70 -5.98
N TRP A 174 -19.01 5.59 -6.71
CA TRP A 174 -18.17 4.49 -6.26
C TRP A 174 -16.70 4.88 -6.29
N CYS A 175 -16.01 4.68 -5.18
CA CYS A 175 -14.59 4.93 -5.02
C CYS A 175 -13.85 3.62 -4.82
N ARG A 176 -12.75 3.41 -5.53
CA ARG A 176 -11.81 2.32 -5.31
C ARG A 176 -10.71 2.73 -4.35
N VAL A 177 -10.24 1.76 -3.60
CA VAL A 177 -9.15 1.91 -2.63
C VAL A 177 -8.10 0.85 -2.91
N ARG A 178 -6.82 1.24 -2.76
CA ARG A 178 -5.70 0.31 -2.58
C ARG A 178 -4.87 0.77 -1.38
N PHE A 179 -4.74 -0.12 -0.41
CA PHE A 179 -4.02 0.13 0.84
C PHE A 179 -3.01 -0.99 1.07
N GLN A 180 -1.73 -0.63 1.25
CA GLN A 180 -0.63 -1.57 1.32
C GLN A 180 0.24 -1.35 2.55
N ALA A 181 0.70 -2.47 3.14
CA ALA A 181 1.76 -2.50 4.14
C ALA A 181 2.89 -3.39 3.62
N LEU A 182 4.04 -2.80 3.39
CA LEU A 182 5.22 -3.43 2.80
C LEU A 182 6.34 -3.43 3.84
N PRO A 183 6.57 -4.55 4.54
CA PRO A 183 7.73 -4.68 5.42
C PRO A 183 9.01 -4.39 4.64
N GLY A 184 9.88 -3.58 5.22
CA GLY A 184 11.21 -3.28 4.69
C GLY A 184 12.30 -4.00 5.47
N ASP A 185 13.54 -3.68 5.13
CA ASP A 185 14.69 -4.19 5.87
C ASP A 185 14.69 -3.64 7.30
N GLY A 186 14.81 -4.53 8.29
CA GLY A 186 14.74 -4.17 9.71
C GLY A 186 13.32 -3.98 10.25
N GLU A 187 13.19 -3.10 11.25
CA GLU A 187 11.91 -2.84 11.93
C GLU A 187 11.16 -1.64 11.32
N ASN A 188 11.01 -1.60 9.99
CA ASN A 188 10.25 -0.56 9.34
C ASN A 188 9.19 -1.13 8.39
N THR A 189 8.18 -0.33 8.10
CA THR A 189 7.10 -0.70 7.17
C THR A 189 6.75 0.49 6.28
N ARG A 190 6.77 0.30 4.98
CA ARG A 190 6.28 1.28 4.02
C ARG A 190 4.78 1.12 3.87
N ILE A 191 4.03 2.18 4.12
CA ILE A 191 2.57 2.21 4.06
C ILE A 191 2.15 3.06 2.87
N ARG A 192 1.30 2.50 2.01
CA ARG A 192 0.81 3.17 0.82
C ARG A 192 -0.70 3.16 0.76
N LEU A 193 -1.27 4.26 0.35
CA LEU A 193 -2.71 4.39 0.15
C LEU A 193 -3.00 5.22 -1.09
N LYS A 194 -3.94 4.76 -1.91
CA LYS A 194 -4.56 5.55 -2.97
C LYS A 194 -6.04 5.25 -3.10
N LEU A 195 -6.77 6.26 -3.56
CA LEU A 195 -8.19 6.22 -3.81
C LEU A 195 -8.46 6.85 -5.17
N TRP A 196 -9.39 6.29 -5.92
CA TRP A 196 -9.83 6.80 -7.22
C TRP A 196 -11.26 6.40 -7.52
N LYS A 197 -11.91 7.07 -8.47
CA LYS A 197 -13.27 6.74 -8.87
C LYS A 197 -13.31 5.38 -9.57
N ARG A 198 -14.27 4.51 -9.20
CA ARG A 198 -14.49 3.22 -9.86
C ARG A 198 -14.80 3.44 -11.35
N GLY A 199 -14.08 2.74 -12.23
CA GLY A 199 -14.18 2.89 -13.68
C GLY A 199 -13.14 3.83 -14.29
N GLU A 200 -12.41 4.60 -13.50
CA GLU A 200 -11.21 5.32 -13.93
C GLU A 200 -9.97 4.43 -13.81
N GLU A 201 -8.92 4.80 -14.52
CA GLU A 201 -7.62 4.14 -14.38
C GLU A 201 -7.04 4.36 -12.98
N GLU A 202 -6.35 3.34 -12.47
CA GLU A 202 -5.66 3.43 -11.21
C GLU A 202 -4.53 4.45 -11.28
N PRO A 203 -4.50 5.49 -10.42
CA PRO A 203 -3.46 6.50 -10.49
C PRO A 203 -2.07 5.92 -10.16
N GLU A 204 -1.05 6.35 -10.87
CA GLU A 204 0.34 6.00 -10.56
C GLU A 204 0.77 6.55 -9.20
N LYS A 205 0.37 7.79 -8.90
CA LYS A 205 0.73 8.49 -7.68
C LYS A 205 -0.07 7.96 -6.48
N TRP A 206 0.65 7.66 -5.41
CA TRP A 206 0.07 7.35 -4.10
C TRP A 206 -0.34 8.64 -3.38
N LEU A 207 -1.47 8.59 -2.68
CA LEU A 207 -1.91 9.65 -1.77
C LEU A 207 -1.03 9.67 -0.50
N PHE A 208 -0.75 8.48 0.04
CA PHE A 208 0.24 8.26 1.08
C PHE A 208 1.31 7.30 0.58
N ASP A 209 2.55 7.59 0.87
CA ASP A 209 3.71 6.72 0.66
C ASP A 209 4.71 7.00 1.79
N GLU A 210 4.38 6.49 2.98
CA GLU A 210 5.03 6.79 4.24
C GLU A 210 5.83 5.59 4.76
N VAL A 211 6.87 5.86 5.52
CA VAL A 211 7.66 4.83 6.22
C VAL A 211 7.47 5.00 7.72
N ASP A 212 6.84 4.01 8.35
CA ASP A 212 6.71 3.93 9.81
C ASP A 212 7.86 3.09 10.39
N PRO A 213 8.57 3.58 11.44
CA PRO A 213 9.68 2.86 12.07
C PRO A 213 9.17 1.74 12.99
N SER A 214 8.37 0.83 12.46
CA SER A 214 7.80 -0.30 13.18
C SER A 214 7.57 -1.49 12.26
N ALA A 215 7.91 -2.69 12.73
CA ALA A 215 7.67 -3.92 12.01
C ALA A 215 6.17 -4.19 11.83
N PHE A 216 5.79 -4.65 10.65
CA PHE A 216 4.44 -5.11 10.36
C PHE A 216 4.27 -6.58 10.74
N ALA A 217 3.54 -6.84 11.82
CA ALA A 217 3.29 -8.20 12.29
C ALA A 217 2.26 -8.97 11.45
N GLY A 218 1.65 -8.32 10.46
CA GLY A 218 0.56 -8.89 9.68
C GLY A 218 -0.75 -9.03 10.48
N GLY A 219 -1.71 -9.76 9.91
CA GLY A 219 -3.03 -10.02 10.53
C GLY A 219 -4.15 -10.10 9.50
N LYS A 220 -5.40 -9.98 9.95
CA LYS A 220 -6.58 -9.86 9.09
C LYS A 220 -6.72 -8.43 8.56
N CYS A 221 -7.46 -8.28 7.47
CA CYS A 221 -7.95 -6.96 7.06
C CYS A 221 -9.22 -6.59 7.82
N ALA A 222 -9.49 -5.30 7.90
CA ALA A 222 -10.64 -4.75 8.61
C ALA A 222 -11.29 -3.61 7.83
N LEU A 223 -12.61 -3.45 7.99
CA LEU A 223 -13.37 -2.29 7.54
C LEU A 223 -14.19 -1.72 8.68
N TRP A 224 -14.37 -0.40 8.67
CA TRP A 224 -15.27 0.31 9.58
C TRP A 224 -16.14 1.29 8.80
N GLY A 225 -17.38 1.40 9.23
CA GLY A 225 -18.31 2.41 8.78
C GLY A 225 -18.79 3.29 9.92
N TYR A 226 -18.93 4.58 9.64
CA TYR A 226 -19.46 5.59 10.56
C TYR A 226 -20.66 6.27 9.90
N PRO A 227 -21.80 5.54 9.74
CA PRO A 227 -22.99 6.08 9.11
C PRO A 227 -23.67 7.09 9.99
N TYR A 228 -24.56 7.87 9.39
CA TYR A 228 -25.58 8.62 10.09
C TYR A 228 -26.96 8.02 9.79
N ALA A 229 -27.97 8.39 10.54
CA ALA A 229 -29.33 7.99 10.23
C ALA A 229 -29.72 8.35 8.79
N GLY A 230 -29.97 7.33 7.97
CA GLY A 230 -30.33 7.45 6.58
C GLY A 230 -29.18 7.73 5.60
N THR A 231 -27.94 7.43 5.98
CA THR A 231 -26.77 7.47 5.10
C THR A 231 -26.04 6.12 5.15
N PRO A 232 -26.52 5.10 4.43
CA PRO A 232 -25.85 3.81 4.37
C PRO A 232 -24.46 3.94 3.72
N ILE A 233 -23.59 2.96 4.02
CA ILE A 233 -22.30 2.77 3.35
C ILE A 233 -22.36 1.41 2.65
N HIS A 234 -21.96 1.38 1.40
CA HIS A 234 -21.87 0.17 0.61
C HIS A 234 -20.41 -0.19 0.35
N PHE A 235 -20.10 -1.48 0.39
CA PHE A 235 -18.77 -2.03 0.08
C PHE A 235 -18.91 -3.13 -0.95
N ASP A 236 -17.90 -3.24 -1.82
CA ASP A 236 -17.86 -4.23 -2.90
C ASP A 236 -16.40 -4.54 -3.28
N ASP A 237 -16.20 -5.58 -4.09
CA ASP A 237 -14.90 -5.97 -4.63
C ASP A 237 -13.80 -6.10 -3.56
N LEU A 238 -14.12 -6.72 -2.42
CA LEU A 238 -13.13 -6.93 -1.37
C LEU A 238 -12.05 -7.89 -1.87
N LYS A 239 -10.79 -7.48 -1.85
CA LYS A 239 -9.67 -8.31 -2.28
C LYS A 239 -8.46 -8.10 -1.39
N ILE A 240 -7.87 -9.22 -0.96
CA ILE A 240 -6.62 -9.24 -0.20
C ILE A 240 -5.59 -10.00 -1.03
N GLU A 241 -4.44 -9.38 -1.21
CA GLU A 241 -3.30 -9.97 -1.88
C GLU A 241 -2.09 -9.93 -0.96
N SER A 242 -1.23 -10.91 -1.05
CA SER A 242 0.04 -10.95 -0.35
C SER A 242 1.21 -11.20 -1.29
N LYS A 243 2.39 -10.79 -0.86
CA LYS A 243 3.64 -11.02 -1.56
C LYS A 243 4.71 -11.39 -0.53
N ALA A 244 5.53 -12.42 -0.81
CA ALA A 244 6.68 -12.76 0.02
C ALA A 244 7.63 -11.56 0.19
N LEU A 245 8.42 -11.56 1.26
CA LEU A 245 9.44 -10.55 1.55
C LEU A 245 10.72 -10.84 0.77
#